data_15bb80a5610c83fa3f1e63bac2b3d892
#
_entry.id   15bb80a5610c83fa3f1e63bac2b3d892
#
_cell.length_a   1.000
_cell.length_b   1.000
_cell.length_c   1.000
_cell.angle_alpha   90.00
_cell.angle_beta   90.00
_cell.angle_gamma   90.00
#
_symmetry.space_group_name_H-M   'P 1'
#
loop_
_entity.id
_entity.type
_entity.pdbx_description
1 polymer ?
#
loop_
_entity_poly.entity_id
_entity_poly.type
_entity_poly.pdbx_seq_one_letter_code
_entity_poly.pdbx_strand_id
1 'polypeptide(L)' 'MAVKIENLMREILGKKRFELLQFLCENADENGFVMIKISELEARLNQSKPTIIATFKFLEKKKLFKKLKNGFYQLCIPCD' A
#
# COMPACT_ATOMS: atom_id res chain seq x y z
N MET A 1 23.27 10.93 -13.39
CA MET A 1 21.96 11.41 -12.90
C MET A 1 21.36 10.35 -11.98
N ALA A 2 21.07 10.70 -10.75
CA ALA A 2 20.50 9.74 -9.82
C ALA A 2 19.00 9.57 -10.09
N VAL A 3 18.58 8.34 -10.33
CA VAL A 3 17.17 8.02 -10.47
C VAL A 3 16.61 7.79 -9.08
N LYS A 4 15.61 8.57 -8.68
CA LYS A 4 14.97 8.35 -7.40
C LYS A 4 14.17 7.06 -7.44
N ILE A 5 14.36 6.21 -6.44
CA ILE A 5 13.67 4.93 -6.37
C ILE A 5 12.16 5.12 -6.34
N GLU A 6 11.69 6.22 -5.77
CA GLU A 6 10.26 6.56 -5.74
C GLU A 6 9.69 6.71 -7.15
N ASN A 7 10.41 7.40 -8.03
CA ASN A 7 9.98 7.57 -9.42
C ASN A 7 9.95 6.24 -10.15
N LEU A 8 10.94 5.40 -9.90
CA LEU A 8 11.01 4.08 -10.52
C LEU A 8 9.85 3.21 -10.06
N MET A 9 9.56 3.19 -8.76
CA MET A 9 8.45 2.42 -8.23
C MET A 9 7.11 2.92 -8.74
N ARG A 10 6.95 4.23 -8.90
CA ARG A 10 5.73 4.81 -9.45
C ARG A 10 5.51 4.35 -10.90
N GLU A 11 6.57 4.26 -11.69
CA GLU A 11 6.48 3.77 -13.06
C GLU A 11 6.11 2.29 -13.12
N ILE A 12 6.69 1.48 -12.24
CA ILE A 12 6.46 0.03 -12.22
C ILE A 12 5.07 -0.31 -11.69
N LEU A 13 4.67 0.31 -10.59
CA LEU A 13 3.42 -0.01 -9.91
C LEU A 13 2.21 0.75 -10.44
N GLY A 14 2.44 1.89 -11.08
CA GLY A 14 1.38 2.82 -11.42
C GLY A 14 1.12 3.78 -10.27
N LYS A 15 0.61 4.96 -10.61
CA LYS A 15 0.45 6.05 -9.66
C LYS A 15 -0.44 5.68 -8.47
N LYS A 16 -1.61 5.09 -8.74
CA LYS A 16 -2.57 4.78 -7.67
C LYS A 16 -2.05 3.72 -6.73
N ARG A 17 -1.40 2.68 -7.27
CA ARG A 17 -0.82 1.62 -6.44
C ARG A 17 0.31 2.16 -5.60
N PHE A 18 1.14 3.02 -6.19
CA PHE A 18 2.25 3.63 -5.47
C PHE A 18 1.74 4.51 -4.32
N GLU A 19 0.71 5.33 -4.57
CA GLU A 19 0.14 6.19 -3.54
C GLU A 19 -0.43 5.39 -2.38
N LEU A 20 -1.13 4.30 -2.67
CA LEU A 20 -1.66 3.43 -1.62
C LEU A 20 -0.54 2.79 -0.82
N LEU A 21 0.46 2.24 -1.50
CA LEU A 21 1.57 1.60 -0.82
C LEU A 21 2.34 2.59 0.04
N GLN A 22 2.59 3.79 -0.46
CA GLN A 22 3.26 4.84 0.29
C GLN A 22 2.47 5.21 1.54
N PHE A 23 1.16 5.37 1.41
CA PHE A 23 0.29 5.69 2.54
C PHE A 23 0.34 4.60 3.60
N LEU A 24 0.29 3.33 3.18
CA LEU A 24 0.36 2.22 4.12
C LEU A 24 1.71 2.20 4.84
N CYS A 25 2.80 2.43 4.13
CA CYS A 25 4.12 2.46 4.74
C CYS A 25 4.25 3.58 5.76
N GLU A 26 3.68 4.76 5.46
CA GLU A 26 3.72 5.90 6.37
C GLU A 26 2.91 5.68 7.63
N ASN A 27 1.88 4.82 7.57
CA ASN A 27 1.00 4.56 8.69
C ASN A 27 1.26 3.22 9.37
N ALA A 28 2.25 2.48 8.89
CA ALA A 28 2.63 1.20 9.50
C ALA A 28 3.46 1.44 10.75
N ASP A 29 3.31 0.54 11.72
CA ASP A 29 4.19 0.57 12.89
C ASP A 29 5.52 -0.12 12.54
N GLU A 30 6.40 -0.26 13.52
CA GLU A 30 7.73 -0.82 13.32
C GLU A 30 7.71 -2.30 12.89
N ASN A 31 6.57 -2.97 13.09
CA ASN A 31 6.38 -4.37 12.67
C ASN A 31 5.61 -4.49 11.37
N GLY A 32 5.25 -3.37 10.75
CA GLY A 32 4.53 -3.35 9.50
C GLY A 32 3.02 -3.45 9.64
N PHE A 33 2.47 -3.39 10.85
CA PHE A 33 1.03 -3.46 11.06
C PHE A 33 0.35 -2.11 10.79
N VAL A 34 -0.76 -2.16 10.06
CA VAL A 34 -1.56 -0.99 9.72
C VAL A 34 -3.00 -1.25 10.11
N MET A 35 -3.60 -0.33 10.87
CA MET A 35 -5.03 -0.38 11.18
C MET A 35 -5.72 0.78 10.48
N ILE A 36 -6.49 0.48 9.45
CA ILE A 36 -7.22 1.49 8.70
C ILE A 36 -8.36 0.83 7.92
N LYS A 37 -9.50 1.51 7.88
CA LYS A 37 -10.66 1.02 7.13
C LYS A 37 -10.53 1.38 5.67
N ILE A 38 -11.08 0.54 4.78
CA ILE A 38 -11.08 0.81 3.35
C ILE A 38 -11.79 2.13 3.05
N SER A 39 -12.88 2.43 3.75
CA SER A 39 -13.59 3.69 3.57
C SER A 39 -12.70 4.90 3.85
N GLU A 40 -11.82 4.79 4.81
CA GLU A 40 -10.88 5.86 5.11
C GLU A 40 -9.83 5.99 4.01
N LEU A 41 -9.36 4.86 3.48
CA LEU A 41 -8.43 4.87 2.35
C LEU A 41 -9.06 5.51 1.11
N GLU A 42 -10.33 5.21 0.85
CA GLU A 42 -11.06 5.83 -0.26
C GLU A 42 -11.05 7.35 -0.13
N ALA A 43 -11.35 7.86 1.06
CA ALA A 43 -11.43 9.30 1.30
C ALA A 43 -10.04 9.95 1.23
N ARG A 44 -9.06 9.33 1.85
CA ARG A 44 -7.71 9.91 1.93
C ARG A 44 -6.97 9.91 0.60
N LEU A 45 -7.14 8.84 -0.17
CA LEU A 45 -6.41 8.67 -1.44
C LEU A 45 -7.24 9.04 -2.65
N ASN A 46 -8.52 9.36 -2.45
CA ASN A 46 -9.44 9.64 -3.55
C ASN A 46 -9.44 8.49 -4.57
N GLN A 47 -9.50 7.27 -4.08
CA GLN A 47 -9.55 6.06 -4.90
C GLN A 47 -10.81 5.27 -4.59
N SER A 48 -11.33 4.56 -5.58
CA SER A 48 -12.51 3.74 -5.39
C SER A 48 -12.16 2.44 -4.65
N LYS A 49 -13.14 1.87 -3.97
CA LYS A 49 -12.97 0.60 -3.27
C LYS A 49 -12.45 -0.52 -4.18
N PRO A 50 -12.99 -0.72 -5.40
CA PRO A 50 -12.45 -1.76 -6.29
C PRO A 50 -10.98 -1.54 -6.63
N THR A 51 -10.58 -0.29 -6.81
CA THR A 51 -9.17 0.05 -7.10
C THR A 51 -8.27 -0.32 -5.92
N ILE A 52 -8.70 0.00 -4.71
CA ILE A 52 -7.94 -0.32 -3.49
C ILE A 52 -7.82 -1.82 -3.32
N ILE A 53 -8.92 -2.55 -3.49
CA ILE A 53 -8.94 -3.99 -3.34
C ILE A 53 -8.04 -4.66 -4.39
N ALA A 54 -8.07 -4.15 -5.63
CA ALA A 54 -7.20 -4.68 -6.69
C ALA A 54 -5.72 -4.50 -6.32
N THR A 55 -5.37 -3.36 -5.72
CA THR A 55 -4.01 -3.13 -5.26
C THR A 55 -3.63 -4.08 -4.14
N PHE A 56 -4.53 -4.30 -3.18
CA PHE A 56 -4.29 -5.25 -2.10
C PHE A 56 -4.02 -6.66 -2.65
N LYS A 57 -4.83 -7.11 -3.60
CA LYS A 57 -4.64 -8.42 -4.21
C LYS A 57 -3.31 -8.50 -4.95
N PHE A 58 -2.92 -7.44 -5.64
CA PHE A 58 -1.63 -7.36 -6.30
C PHE A 58 -0.48 -7.51 -5.30
N LEU A 59 -0.55 -6.79 -4.19
CA LEU A 59 0.48 -6.84 -3.16
C LEU A 59 0.51 -8.20 -2.46
N GLU A 60 -0.64 -8.81 -2.22
CA GLU A 60 -0.71 -10.15 -1.63
C GLU A 60 -0.06 -11.18 -2.55
N LYS A 61 -0.31 -11.07 -3.85
CA LYS A 61 0.28 -11.96 -4.85
C LYS A 61 1.80 -11.86 -4.85
N LYS A 62 2.32 -10.66 -4.59
CA LYS A 62 3.77 -10.43 -4.51
C LYS A 62 4.32 -10.75 -3.13
N LYS A 63 3.49 -11.20 -2.20
CA LYS A 63 3.86 -11.50 -0.82
C LYS A 63 4.41 -10.30 -0.05
N LEU A 64 3.94 -9.12 -0.42
CA LEU A 64 4.34 -7.87 0.23
C LEU A 64 3.31 -7.37 1.22
N PHE A 65 2.15 -8.00 1.27
CA PHE A 65 1.01 -7.51 2.03
C PHE A 65 0.19 -8.69 2.52
N LYS A 66 -0.31 -8.61 3.74
CA LYS A 66 -1.12 -9.65 4.35
C LYS A 66 -2.33 -9.02 5.02
N LYS A 67 -3.52 -9.50 4.69
CA LYS A 67 -4.74 -9.10 5.36
C LYS A 67 -4.97 -10.01 6.55
N LEU A 68 -4.95 -9.46 7.75
CA LEU A 68 -5.19 -10.23 8.98
C LEU A 68 -6.66 -10.29 9.32
N LYS A 69 -7.37 -9.17 9.12
CA LYS A 69 -8.82 -9.07 9.24
C LYS A 69 -9.25 -7.73 8.65
N ASN A 70 -10.55 -7.48 8.59
CA ASN A 70 -11.06 -6.22 8.05
C ASN A 70 -10.48 -5.03 8.83
N GLY A 71 -9.81 -4.15 8.11
CA GLY A 71 -9.20 -2.98 8.70
C GLY A 71 -7.87 -3.21 9.39
N PHE A 72 -7.33 -4.42 9.34
CA PHE A 72 -6.06 -4.73 9.97
C PHE A 72 -5.17 -5.50 9.02
N TYR A 73 -4.04 -4.91 8.64
CA TYR A 73 -3.15 -5.43 7.61
C TYR A 73 -1.71 -5.42 8.10
N GLN A 74 -0.89 -6.23 7.45
CA GLN A 74 0.55 -6.25 7.72
C GLN A 74 1.32 -6.12 6.42
N LEU A 75 2.26 -5.17 6.40
CA LEU A 75 3.20 -5.03 5.31
C LEU A 75 4.40 -5.93 5.57
N CYS A 76 4.78 -6.68 4.54
CA CYS A 76 5.92 -7.59 4.63
C CYS A 76 7.10 -7.05 3.82
N ILE A 77 7.18 -5.74 3.68
CA ILE A 77 8.23 -5.05 2.92
C ILE A 77 9.33 -4.64 3.90
N PRO A 78 10.59 -4.95 3.60
CA PRO A 78 11.69 -4.43 4.42
C PRO A 78 11.72 -2.90 4.29
N CYS A 79 11.44 -2.22 5.37
CA CYS A 79 11.44 -0.75 5.41
C CYS A 79 12.72 -0.27 6.05
N ASP A 80 13.79 -0.31 5.31
CA ASP A 80 15.06 0.24 5.78
C ASP A 80 15.36 1.55 5.09
#